data_a889adc37937db139a617dc37444b26e
#
_entry.id   a889adc37937db139a617dc37444b26e
#
_cell.length_a   1.000
_cell.length_b   1.000
_cell.length_c   1.000
_cell.angle_alpha   90.00
_cell.angle_beta   90.00
_cell.angle_gamma   90.00
#
_symmetry.space_group_name_H-M   'P 1'
#
loop_
_entity.id
_entity.type
_entity.pdbx_description
1 polymer ?
#
loop_
_entity_poly.entity_id
_entity_poly.type
_entity_poly.pdbx_seq_one_letter_code
_entity_poly.pdbx_strand_id
1 'polypeptide(L)'
;MYVSICYSSPAALEVILCLLSSQPMTYPDHISVFHKLRSLPSSDSSSFILDVLILSELHQRPAARCVEDIVVYDYKAGKKVNIQPFMMRAFEQTWKEQEEERARVEKRIEEVERVVGELERETWNRDGAVEDMGK
;
A
#
# COMPACT_ATOMS: atom_id res chain seq x y z
N MET A 1 4.42 -9.06 3.07
CA MET A 1 3.82 -10.20 2.35
C MET A 1 3.70 -9.82 0.89
N TYR A 2 4.44 -10.46 0.00
CA TYR A 2 4.42 -10.17 -1.43
C TYR A 2 3.26 -10.91 -2.05
N VAL A 3 2.25 -10.21 -2.56
CA VAL A 3 1.25 -10.81 -3.42
C VAL A 3 1.73 -10.64 -4.86
N SER A 4 2.47 -11.63 -5.36
CA SER A 4 2.75 -11.75 -6.79
C SER A 4 1.52 -12.38 -7.43
N ILE A 5 0.68 -11.58 -8.03
CA ILE A 5 -0.47 -12.08 -8.79
C ILE A 5 0.04 -12.44 -10.19
N CYS A 6 0.45 -13.68 -10.37
CA CYS A 6 0.69 -14.25 -11.69
C CYS A 6 -0.64 -14.57 -12.36
N TYR A 7 -1.03 -13.79 -13.35
CA TYR A 7 -2.21 -14.07 -14.17
C TYR A 7 -1.88 -15.03 -15.31
N SER A 8 -2.39 -16.25 -15.20
CA SER A 8 -2.50 -17.23 -16.28
C SER A 8 -3.95 -17.37 -16.71
N SER A 9 -4.61 -16.30 -17.12
CA SER A 9 -6.00 -16.34 -17.60
C SER A 9 -6.21 -15.29 -18.70
N PRO A 10 -7.05 -15.55 -19.73
CA PRO A 10 -7.26 -14.66 -20.87
C PRO A 10 -8.15 -13.42 -20.55
N ALA A 11 -8.25 -13.03 -19.30
CA ALA A 11 -8.91 -11.79 -18.91
C ALA A 11 -7.83 -10.72 -18.76
N ALA A 12 -7.80 -9.73 -19.63
CA ALA A 12 -6.87 -8.60 -19.50
C ALA A 12 -7.48 -7.50 -18.65
N LEU A 13 -6.57 -6.76 -18.06
CA LEU A 13 -6.85 -5.64 -17.18
C LEU A 13 -6.59 -4.34 -17.94
N GLU A 14 -7.59 -3.46 -17.99
CA GLU A 14 -7.35 -2.03 -18.27
C GLU A 14 -7.09 -1.33 -16.95
N VAL A 15 -5.95 -0.63 -16.88
CA VAL A 15 -5.53 0.13 -15.72
C VAL A 15 -5.67 1.61 -16.00
N ILE A 16 -6.52 2.29 -15.22
CA ILE A 16 -6.55 3.75 -15.18
C ILE A 16 -5.61 4.20 -14.06
N LEU A 17 -4.47 4.76 -14.44
CA LEU A 17 -3.38 5.13 -13.54
C LEU A 17 -3.45 6.61 -13.19
N CYS A 18 -3.59 6.92 -11.89
CA CYS A 18 -3.37 8.26 -11.36
C CYS A 18 -2.03 8.30 -10.62
N LEU A 19 -0.98 8.78 -11.31
CA LEU A 19 0.39 8.87 -10.78
C LEU A 19 0.60 10.16 -10.00
N LEU A 20 0.97 10.04 -8.72
CA LEU A 20 1.59 11.09 -7.94
C LEU A 20 3.08 10.77 -7.77
N SER A 21 3.88 11.14 -8.76
CA SER A 21 5.35 11.02 -8.66
C SER A 21 5.89 12.10 -7.75
N SER A 22 6.58 11.69 -6.68
CA SER A 22 7.15 12.64 -5.72
C SER A 22 8.63 12.93 -5.98
N GLN A 23 9.34 12.02 -6.66
CA GLN A 23 10.77 12.14 -6.88
C GLN A 23 11.22 11.35 -8.13
N PRO A 24 12.14 11.89 -8.96
CA PRO A 24 12.68 11.15 -10.08
C PRO A 24 13.53 9.97 -9.60
N MET A 25 13.39 8.85 -10.31
CA MET A 25 14.27 7.68 -10.17
C MET A 25 15.25 7.68 -11.33
N THR A 26 16.52 7.37 -11.05
CA THR A 26 17.60 7.35 -12.05
C THR A 26 18.24 5.97 -12.07
N TYR A 27 18.59 5.51 -13.27
CA TYR A 27 19.36 4.28 -13.44
C TYR A 27 20.83 4.47 -12.93
N PRO A 28 21.43 3.47 -12.26
CA PRO A 28 20.86 2.18 -11.87
C PRO A 28 20.14 2.26 -10.51
N ASP A 29 18.89 1.78 -10.45
CA ASP A 29 18.13 1.64 -9.21
C ASP A 29 17.30 0.35 -9.28
N HIS A 30 16.97 -0.23 -8.13
CA HIS A 30 16.00 -1.29 -7.98
C HIS A 30 14.75 -0.72 -7.33
N ILE A 31 13.60 -1.20 -7.76
CA ILE A 31 12.32 -0.74 -7.23
C ILE A 31 11.56 -1.90 -6.60
N SER A 32 10.94 -1.62 -5.45
CA SER A 32 9.95 -2.50 -4.84
C SER A 32 8.57 -1.89 -5.02
N VAL A 33 7.64 -2.68 -5.57
CA VAL A 33 6.26 -2.25 -5.82
C VAL A 33 5.33 -3.00 -4.86
N PHE A 34 4.58 -2.24 -4.06
CA PHE A 34 3.63 -2.78 -3.10
C PHE A 34 2.22 -2.43 -3.52
N HIS A 35 1.35 -3.43 -3.56
CA HIS A 35 -0.06 -3.27 -3.85
C HIS A 35 -0.89 -3.57 -2.62
N LYS A 36 -1.93 -2.79 -2.43
CA LYS A 36 -2.89 -2.94 -1.33
C LYS A 36 -4.29 -2.73 -1.86
N LEU A 37 -5.23 -3.57 -1.49
CA LEU A 37 -6.65 -3.32 -1.74
C LEU A 37 -7.08 -2.06 -0.99
N ARG A 38 -7.67 -1.10 -1.70
CA ARG A 38 -8.19 0.13 -1.12
C ARG A 38 -9.49 -0.12 -0.38
N SER A 39 -10.32 -1.00 -0.93
CA SER A 39 -11.56 -1.48 -0.34
C SER A 39 -11.84 -2.89 -0.83
N LEU A 40 -12.62 -3.64 -0.06
CA LEU A 40 -13.11 -4.94 -0.53
C LEU A 40 -14.12 -4.70 -1.67
N PRO A 41 -13.89 -5.24 -2.88
CA PRO A 41 -14.81 -5.08 -3.99
C PRO A 41 -16.11 -5.87 -3.75
N SER A 42 -17.20 -5.43 -4.40
CA SER A 42 -18.45 -6.19 -4.42
C SER A 42 -18.41 -7.29 -5.47
N SER A 43 -19.11 -8.40 -5.23
CA SER A 43 -19.28 -9.48 -6.22
C SER A 43 -19.94 -9.04 -7.53
N ASP A 44 -20.74 -7.96 -7.48
CA ASP A 44 -21.41 -7.38 -8.65
C ASP A 44 -20.56 -6.35 -9.38
N SER A 45 -19.40 -6.02 -8.82
CA SER A 45 -18.46 -5.07 -9.44
C SER A 45 -17.71 -5.73 -10.59
N SER A 46 -17.42 -4.96 -11.63
CA SER A 46 -16.52 -5.33 -12.72
C SER A 46 -15.13 -4.72 -12.56
N SER A 47 -14.85 -4.02 -11.46
CA SER A 47 -13.55 -3.42 -11.18
C SER A 47 -13.23 -3.47 -9.69
N PHE A 48 -11.95 -3.28 -9.36
CA PHE A 48 -11.43 -3.13 -8.01
C PHE A 48 -10.29 -2.13 -7.98
N ILE A 49 -10.09 -1.48 -6.83
CA ILE A 49 -9.12 -0.39 -6.69
C ILE A 49 -7.95 -0.85 -5.83
N LEU A 50 -6.74 -0.58 -6.33
CA LEU A 50 -5.49 -0.77 -5.60
C LEU A 50 -4.83 0.55 -5.27
N ASP A 51 -4.30 0.66 -4.06
CA ASP A 51 -3.28 1.64 -3.71
C ASP A 51 -1.92 1.02 -3.97
N VAL A 52 -1.09 1.71 -4.73
CA VAL A 52 0.26 1.24 -5.10
C VAL A 52 1.30 2.18 -4.57
N LEU A 53 2.31 1.61 -3.94
CA LEU A 53 3.50 2.32 -3.46
C LEU A 53 4.73 1.77 -4.16
N ILE A 54 5.49 2.65 -4.78
CA ILE A 54 6.76 2.34 -5.42
C ILE A 54 7.89 2.91 -4.57
N LEU A 55 8.80 2.05 -4.12
CA LEU A 55 9.98 2.43 -3.34
C LEU A 55 11.23 2.33 -4.20
N SER A 56 12.11 3.32 -4.05
CA SER A 56 13.49 3.24 -4.53
C SER A 56 14.33 2.51 -3.49
N GLU A 57 14.98 1.42 -3.88
CA GLU A 57 15.85 0.66 -2.98
C GLU A 57 17.18 1.37 -2.76
N LEU A 58 17.70 2.03 -3.80
CA LEU A 58 18.94 2.80 -3.70
C LEU A 58 18.81 3.96 -2.71
N HIS A 59 17.70 4.69 -2.76
CA HIS A 59 17.49 5.88 -1.93
C HIS A 59 16.71 5.59 -0.63
N GLN A 60 16.26 4.36 -0.42
CA GLN A 60 15.48 3.92 0.75
C GLN A 60 14.28 4.84 1.06
N ARG A 61 13.55 5.24 -0.01
CA ARG A 61 12.43 6.20 0.10
C ARG A 61 11.31 5.91 -0.90
N PRO A 62 10.09 6.37 -0.60
CA PRO A 62 9.00 6.36 -1.58
C PRO A 62 9.37 7.21 -2.81
N ALA A 63 9.22 6.61 -4.00
CA ALA A 63 9.44 7.27 -5.28
C ALA A 63 8.13 7.71 -5.91
N ALA A 64 7.10 6.87 -5.85
CA ALA A 64 5.77 7.21 -6.37
C ALA A 64 4.66 6.52 -5.59
N ARG A 65 3.49 7.13 -5.63
CA ARG A 65 2.22 6.52 -5.20
C ARG A 65 1.22 6.64 -6.33
N CYS A 66 0.44 5.60 -6.55
CA CYS A 66 -0.64 5.64 -7.52
C CYS A 66 -1.88 4.90 -7.01
N VAL A 67 -3.01 5.24 -7.60
CA VAL A 67 -4.27 4.54 -7.41
C VAL A 67 -4.62 3.91 -8.74
N GLU A 68 -4.83 2.60 -8.74
CA GLU A 68 -5.16 1.84 -9.94
C GLU A 68 -6.62 1.36 -9.85
N ASP A 69 -7.43 1.70 -10.84
CA ASP A 69 -8.76 1.12 -11.05
C ASP A 69 -8.61 0.00 -12.09
N ILE A 70 -8.77 -1.23 -11.63
CA ILE A 70 -8.52 -2.43 -12.42
C ILE A 70 -9.84 -3.03 -12.82
N VAL A 71 -10.10 -3.08 -14.14
CA VAL A 71 -11.33 -3.60 -14.72
C VAL A 71 -11.14 -5.05 -15.17
N VAL A 72 -12.08 -5.91 -14.80
CA VAL A 72 -12.12 -7.30 -15.26
C VAL A 72 -12.82 -7.37 -16.61
N TYR A 73 -12.09 -7.83 -17.64
CA TYR A 73 -12.56 -7.85 -19.00
C TYR A 73 -12.46 -9.24 -19.63
N ASP A 74 -13.52 -9.68 -20.29
CA ASP A 74 -13.52 -10.92 -21.07
C ASP A 74 -13.23 -10.60 -22.54
N TYR A 75 -12.02 -10.92 -23.00
CA TYR A 75 -11.61 -10.66 -24.39
C TYR A 75 -12.36 -11.52 -25.42
N LYS A 76 -12.83 -12.72 -25.02
CA LYS A 76 -13.60 -13.56 -25.96
C LYS A 76 -14.99 -12.99 -26.16
N ALA A 77 -15.60 -12.51 -25.10
CA ALA A 77 -16.91 -11.87 -25.16
C ALA A 77 -16.85 -10.38 -25.53
N GLY A 78 -15.67 -9.77 -25.52
CA GLY A 78 -15.47 -8.36 -25.84
C GLY A 78 -16.15 -7.40 -24.86
N LYS A 79 -16.29 -7.76 -23.58
CA LYS A 79 -17.02 -6.94 -22.60
C LYS A 79 -16.45 -7.06 -21.17
N LYS A 80 -16.76 -6.04 -20.36
CA LYS A 80 -16.53 -6.10 -18.91
C LYS A 80 -17.35 -7.21 -18.27
N VAL A 81 -16.76 -7.91 -17.33
CA VAL A 81 -17.42 -8.99 -16.58
C VAL A 81 -17.28 -8.76 -15.09
N ASN A 82 -18.23 -9.25 -14.33
CA ASN A 82 -18.17 -9.18 -12.88
C ASN A 82 -17.01 -10.00 -12.32
N ILE A 83 -16.53 -9.61 -11.15
CA ILE A 83 -15.47 -10.31 -10.43
C ILE A 83 -15.90 -11.75 -10.19
N GLN A 84 -15.08 -12.69 -10.60
CA GLN A 84 -15.39 -14.10 -10.50
C GLN A 84 -15.30 -14.60 -9.05
N PRO A 85 -16.08 -15.62 -8.64
CA PRO A 85 -16.10 -16.11 -7.26
C PRO A 85 -14.74 -16.54 -6.70
N PHE A 86 -13.85 -17.05 -7.55
CA PHE A 86 -12.49 -17.41 -7.12
C PHE A 86 -11.63 -16.17 -6.80
N MET A 87 -11.82 -15.08 -7.55
CA MET A 87 -11.16 -13.81 -7.29
C MET A 87 -11.70 -13.19 -5.99
N MET A 88 -13.02 -13.24 -5.78
CA MET A 88 -13.63 -12.73 -4.54
C MET A 88 -13.05 -13.41 -3.31
N ARG A 89 -12.92 -14.73 -3.31
CA ARG A 89 -12.29 -15.45 -2.19
C ARG A 89 -10.85 -15.00 -1.93
N ALA A 90 -10.08 -14.75 -3.00
CA ALA A 90 -8.72 -14.21 -2.85
C ALA A 90 -8.71 -12.79 -2.28
N PHE A 91 -9.63 -11.93 -2.72
CA PHE A 91 -9.76 -10.56 -2.19
C PHE A 91 -10.20 -10.55 -0.72
N GLU A 92 -11.16 -11.39 -0.34
CA GLU A 92 -11.61 -11.54 1.05
C GLU A 92 -10.46 -11.99 1.97
N GLN A 93 -9.69 -12.98 1.51
CA GLN A 93 -8.50 -13.43 2.24
C GLN A 93 -7.46 -12.30 2.40
N THR A 94 -7.11 -11.64 1.29
CA THR A 94 -6.14 -10.55 1.30
C THR A 94 -6.62 -9.39 2.16
N TRP A 95 -7.91 -9.04 2.08
CA TRP A 95 -8.49 -7.98 2.89
C TRP A 95 -8.40 -8.30 4.38
N LYS A 96 -8.75 -9.53 4.78
CA LYS A 96 -8.63 -9.98 6.17
C LYS A 96 -7.18 -9.85 6.68
N GLU A 97 -6.21 -10.33 5.89
CA GLU A 97 -4.79 -10.21 6.23
C GLU A 97 -4.34 -8.75 6.34
N GLN A 98 -4.83 -7.87 5.46
CA GLN A 98 -4.55 -6.44 5.54
C GLN A 98 -5.09 -5.80 6.83
N GLU A 99 -6.31 -6.14 7.24
CA GLU A 99 -6.90 -5.62 8.47
C GLU A 99 -6.19 -6.14 9.73
N GLU A 100 -5.76 -7.41 9.73
CA GLU A 100 -4.97 -7.99 10.82
C GLU A 100 -3.61 -7.29 10.94
N GLU A 101 -2.91 -7.06 9.83
CA GLU A 101 -1.64 -6.33 9.82
C GLU A 101 -1.83 -4.86 10.22
N ARG A 102 -2.89 -4.22 9.77
CA ARG A 102 -3.23 -2.86 10.17
C ARG A 102 -3.38 -2.73 11.68
N ALA A 103 -4.16 -3.62 12.30
CA ALA A 103 -4.35 -3.62 13.75
C ALA A 103 -3.03 -3.87 14.51
N ARG A 104 -2.14 -4.70 13.94
CA ARG A 104 -0.80 -4.95 14.51
C ARG A 104 0.08 -3.71 14.45
N VAL A 105 0.07 -3.03 13.31
CA VAL A 105 0.85 -1.80 13.09
C VAL A 105 0.34 -0.67 13.98
N GLU A 106 -0.98 -0.49 14.10
CA GLU A 106 -1.59 0.51 14.99
C GLU A 106 -1.13 0.33 16.44
N LYS A 107 -1.18 -0.89 16.97
CA LYS A 107 -0.65 -1.20 18.31
C LYS A 107 0.85 -0.91 18.46
N ARG A 108 1.62 -1.18 17.39
CA ARG A 108 3.05 -0.89 17.40
C ARG A 108 3.34 0.60 17.40
N ILE A 109 2.54 1.39 16.69
CA ILE A 109 2.64 2.86 16.69
C ILE A 109 2.35 3.40 18.09
N GLU A 110 1.24 2.98 18.72
CA GLU A 110 0.89 3.38 20.10
C GLU A 110 2.01 3.06 21.10
N GLU A 111 2.62 1.87 20.98
CA GLU A 111 3.76 1.50 21.82
C GLU A 111 4.97 2.40 21.60
N VAL A 112 5.31 2.71 20.35
CA VAL A 112 6.43 3.60 20.01
C VAL A 112 6.16 5.02 20.51
N GLU A 113 4.95 5.54 20.30
CA GLU A 113 4.55 6.87 20.78
C GLU A 113 4.64 6.97 22.31
N ARG A 114 4.22 5.91 23.03
CA ARG A 114 4.36 5.85 24.48
C ARG A 114 5.82 5.92 24.92
N VAL A 115 6.69 5.10 24.31
CA VAL A 115 8.12 5.07 24.65
C VAL A 115 8.79 6.42 24.33
N VAL A 116 8.50 7.00 23.17
CA VAL A 116 9.03 8.32 22.81
C VAL A 116 8.55 9.38 23.80
N GLY A 117 7.27 9.38 24.14
CA GLY A 117 6.73 10.35 25.11
C GLY A 117 7.31 10.17 26.54
N GLU A 118 7.72 8.98 26.94
CA GLU A 118 8.46 8.73 28.19
C GLU A 118 9.87 9.31 28.11
N LEU A 119 10.59 9.05 27.00
CA LEU A 119 11.93 9.58 26.78
C LEU A 119 11.96 11.12 26.70
N GLU A 120 10.98 11.72 26.03
CA GLU A 120 10.85 13.17 25.95
C GLU A 120 10.64 13.81 27.32
N ARG A 121 9.80 13.19 28.18
CA ARG A 121 9.59 13.68 29.55
C ARG A 121 10.84 13.55 30.43
N GLU A 122 11.65 12.55 30.20
CA GLU A 122 12.90 12.35 30.95
C GLU A 122 14.04 13.27 30.47
N THR A 123 14.01 13.71 29.23
CA THR A 123 15.10 14.47 28.58
C THR A 123 14.75 15.93 28.34
N TRP A 124 13.85 16.20 27.41
CA TRP A 124 13.63 17.55 26.88
C TRP A 124 12.50 18.30 27.57
N ASN A 125 11.46 17.61 28.01
CA ASN A 125 10.30 18.21 28.68
C ASN A 125 10.38 18.17 30.22
N ARG A 126 11.56 17.96 30.78
CA ARG A 126 11.76 18.03 32.24
C ARG A 126 11.86 19.48 32.71
N ASP A 127 11.41 19.76 33.94
CA ASP A 127 11.55 21.06 34.55
C ASP A 127 13.04 21.48 34.62
N GLY A 128 13.35 22.64 34.03
CA GLY A 128 14.71 23.16 33.94
C GLY A 128 15.55 22.66 32.78
N ALA A 129 14.95 21.95 31.79
CA ALA A 129 15.64 21.61 30.55
C ALA A 129 16.04 22.89 29.81
N VAL A 130 17.31 23.00 29.44
CA VAL A 130 17.84 24.10 28.62
C VAL A 130 18.09 23.55 27.23
N GLU A 131 17.50 24.17 26.21
CA GLU A 131 17.82 23.85 24.82
C GLU A 131 19.28 24.20 24.53
N ASP A 132 20.08 23.21 24.18
CA ASP A 132 21.43 23.46 23.64
C ASP A 132 21.28 23.83 22.15
N MET A 133 21.26 25.14 21.90
CA MET A 133 21.16 25.69 20.54
C MET A 133 22.46 25.57 19.75
N GLY A 134 23.41 24.72 20.20
CA GLY A 134 24.67 24.46 19.51
C GLY A 134 25.42 25.71 19.13
N LYS A 135 26.37 26.14 19.94
CA LYS A 135 27.35 27.20 19.59
C LYS A 135 28.45 26.63 18.74
#